data_183cab8bef9bacca24a90661c7185d84
#
_entry.id   183cab8bef9bacca24a90661c7185d84
#
_cell.length_a   1.000
_cell.length_b   1.000
_cell.length_c   1.000
_cell.angle_alpha   90.00
_cell.angle_beta   90.00
_cell.angle_gamma   90.00
#
_symmetry.space_group_name_H-M   'P 1'
#
loop_
_entity.id
_entity.type
_entity.pdbx_description
1 polymer ?
#
loop_
_entity_poly.entity_id
_entity_poly.type
_entity_poly.pdbx_seq_one_letter_code
_entity_poly.pdbx_strand_id
1 'polypeptide(L)'
;MIFTPPTLDSQERKVLDQVETLKKELAFSITPRRWGGLLRRSTFARAVQGSNSIEGYNVTVDDAIAAVAGEEPLDPKNEAWFAVEGYRLAMTYVLQKAGDPYFSYSGDLLQSLHFMMLNHDLTKNPGRWRPGSIFVRDDGTGEQVYAGPSVELVPALAQELIDSLNDKADQTPAMVRAAMGHLNLVLIHPFSDGNGRMARCLQTLILARAGTSDPQFASIEEYLGRNTRDYYDVLAETGGGSWQPERDTRRWIRFCLTAHFRQATTLLRRSRQLQRIWDSLEIETTKRGLHERTILALADATVGLKVRNATYRAVAEISDGAAARDLKSLVDAGFLVPEGEKRGRYYVAAPLLQTIRENAAEPKSVPDPFKE
;
A
#
# COMPACT_ATOMS: atom_id res chain seq x y z
N MET A 1 -29.07 7.70 0.36
CA MET A 1 -28.82 6.28 0.76
C MET A 1 -27.55 5.80 0.06
N ILE A 2 -26.63 5.19 0.82
CA ILE A 2 -25.38 4.60 0.34
C ILE A 2 -25.49 3.07 0.29
N PHE A 3 -24.55 2.40 -0.39
CA PHE A 3 -24.48 0.93 -0.40
C PHE A 3 -24.26 0.37 0.99
N THR A 4 -24.93 -0.72 1.33
CA THR A 4 -24.85 -1.41 2.61
C THR A 4 -24.22 -2.81 2.46
N PRO A 5 -23.56 -3.33 3.49
CA PRO A 5 -22.98 -4.68 3.43
C PRO A 5 -24.07 -5.74 3.45
N PRO A 6 -23.87 -6.89 2.76
CA PRO A 6 -24.77 -8.04 2.90
C PRO A 6 -24.58 -8.71 4.27
N THR A 7 -25.56 -9.46 4.72
CA THR A 7 -25.36 -10.39 5.84
C THR A 7 -24.34 -11.44 5.43
N LEU A 8 -23.22 -11.54 6.18
CA LEU A 8 -22.15 -12.49 5.88
C LEU A 8 -22.61 -13.92 6.07
N ASP A 9 -22.32 -14.77 5.09
CA ASP A 9 -22.53 -16.21 5.20
C ASP A 9 -21.39 -16.91 5.96
N SER A 10 -21.47 -18.25 6.11
CA SER A 10 -20.49 -19.04 6.85
C SER A 10 -19.10 -19.06 6.18
N GLN A 11 -19.04 -19.02 4.84
CA GLN A 11 -17.77 -19.00 4.11
C GLN A 11 -17.07 -17.65 4.27
N GLU A 12 -17.82 -16.54 4.16
CA GLU A 12 -17.30 -15.19 4.35
C GLU A 12 -16.76 -14.99 5.76
N ARG A 13 -17.46 -15.50 6.78
CA ARG A 13 -16.99 -15.49 8.18
C ARG A 13 -15.72 -16.31 8.36
N LYS A 14 -15.67 -17.52 7.79
CA LYS A 14 -14.46 -18.37 7.81
C LYS A 14 -13.25 -17.66 7.22
N VAL A 15 -13.40 -17.01 6.05
CA VAL A 15 -12.30 -16.27 5.40
C VAL A 15 -11.89 -15.08 6.24
N LEU A 16 -12.83 -14.35 6.83
CA LEU A 16 -12.56 -13.24 7.74
C LEU A 16 -11.69 -13.71 8.93
N ASP A 17 -12.06 -14.79 9.59
CA ASP A 17 -11.31 -15.37 10.72
C ASP A 17 -9.90 -15.83 10.30
N GLN A 18 -9.77 -16.41 9.11
CA GLN A 18 -8.47 -16.78 8.55
C GLN A 18 -7.57 -15.56 8.33
N VAL A 19 -8.11 -14.47 7.78
CA VAL A 19 -7.33 -13.22 7.59
C VAL A 19 -6.89 -12.64 8.92
N GLU A 20 -7.77 -12.63 9.93
CA GLU A 20 -7.42 -12.15 11.26
C GLU A 20 -6.31 -13.01 11.91
N THR A 21 -6.38 -14.32 11.74
CA THR A 21 -5.34 -15.24 12.20
C THR A 21 -3.99 -14.94 11.53
N LEU A 22 -3.96 -14.82 10.21
CA LEU A 22 -2.74 -14.46 9.46
C LEU A 22 -2.16 -13.11 9.90
N LYS A 23 -3.00 -12.11 10.18
CA LYS A 23 -2.55 -10.81 10.68
C LYS A 23 -1.95 -10.90 12.08
N LYS A 24 -2.52 -11.72 12.98
CA LYS A 24 -1.95 -11.97 14.31
C LYS A 24 -0.61 -12.69 14.22
N GLU A 25 -0.49 -13.72 13.37
CA GLU A 25 0.76 -14.42 13.11
C GLU A 25 1.83 -13.46 12.57
N LEU A 26 1.47 -12.59 11.62
CA LEU A 26 2.37 -11.58 11.07
C LEU A 26 2.87 -10.63 12.16
N ALA A 27 1.98 -10.09 12.99
CA ALA A 27 2.35 -9.20 14.08
C ALA A 27 3.32 -9.88 15.06
N PHE A 28 3.06 -11.14 15.42
CA PHE A 28 3.95 -11.92 16.28
C PHE A 28 5.32 -12.20 15.63
N SER A 29 5.34 -12.48 14.32
CA SER A 29 6.57 -12.80 13.59
C SER A 29 7.52 -11.62 13.44
N ILE A 30 7.01 -10.38 13.53
CA ILE A 30 7.79 -9.15 13.28
C ILE A 30 8.33 -8.52 14.58
N THR A 31 7.73 -8.77 15.72
CA THR A 31 8.07 -8.11 16.98
C THR A 31 8.89 -9.00 17.89
N PRO A 32 10.05 -8.58 18.40
CA PRO A 32 10.91 -7.45 18.02
C PRO A 32 12.04 -7.90 17.08
N ARG A 33 11.82 -7.86 15.77
CA ARG A 33 12.82 -8.33 14.79
C ARG A 33 13.58 -7.16 14.15
N ARG A 34 14.89 -7.29 14.01
CA ARG A 34 15.79 -6.28 13.41
C ARG A 34 15.42 -5.95 11.96
N TRP A 35 14.93 -6.93 11.19
CA TRP A 35 14.46 -6.76 9.81
C TRP A 35 13.03 -6.21 9.69
N GLY A 36 12.30 -6.05 10.80
CA GLY A 36 10.92 -5.54 10.81
C GLY A 36 10.78 -4.18 10.14
N GLY A 37 11.77 -3.30 10.33
CA GLY A 37 11.81 -1.99 9.65
C GLY A 37 11.88 -2.10 8.13
N LEU A 38 12.65 -3.04 7.58
CA LEU A 38 12.71 -3.29 6.13
C LEU A 38 11.37 -3.78 5.59
N LEU A 39 10.72 -4.73 6.29
CA LEU A 39 9.41 -5.22 5.87
C LEU A 39 8.35 -4.10 5.84
N ARG A 40 8.31 -3.26 6.90
CA ARG A 40 7.38 -2.11 6.95
C ARG A 40 7.63 -1.13 5.81
N ARG A 41 8.88 -0.68 5.63
CA ARG A 41 9.27 0.27 4.58
C ARG A 41 8.95 -0.26 3.19
N SER A 42 9.33 -1.50 2.90
CA SER A 42 9.07 -2.11 1.59
C SER A 42 7.59 -2.38 1.34
N THR A 43 6.81 -2.73 2.36
CA THR A 43 5.36 -2.91 2.25
C THR A 43 4.67 -1.58 1.96
N PHE A 44 5.03 -0.53 2.68
CA PHE A 44 4.47 0.81 2.46
C PHE A 44 4.81 1.34 1.07
N ALA A 45 6.07 1.20 0.62
CA ALA A 45 6.46 1.61 -0.72
C ALA A 45 5.70 0.86 -1.82
N ARG A 46 5.46 -0.45 -1.65
CA ARG A 46 4.68 -1.26 -2.59
C ARG A 46 3.19 -0.90 -2.59
N ALA A 47 2.63 -0.50 -1.46
CA ALA A 47 1.28 0.02 -1.40
C ALA A 47 1.17 1.34 -2.18
N VAL A 48 2.09 2.28 -1.95
CA VAL A 48 2.14 3.55 -2.69
C VAL A 48 2.31 3.32 -4.19
N GLN A 49 3.25 2.45 -4.59
CA GLN A 49 3.45 2.07 -5.98
C GLN A 49 2.19 1.44 -6.59
N GLY A 50 1.62 0.43 -5.91
CA GLY A 50 0.45 -0.31 -6.39
C GLY A 50 -0.75 0.61 -6.61
N SER A 51 -1.04 1.50 -5.67
CA SER A 51 -2.15 2.45 -5.80
C SER A 51 -1.98 3.41 -6.97
N ASN A 52 -0.76 3.91 -7.20
CA ASN A 52 -0.50 4.83 -8.30
C ASN A 52 -0.45 4.12 -9.65
N SER A 53 0.04 2.87 -9.71
CA SER A 53 0.08 2.10 -10.96
C SER A 53 -1.32 1.78 -11.50
N ILE A 54 -2.33 1.62 -10.65
CA ILE A 54 -3.74 1.47 -11.05
C ILE A 54 -4.23 2.67 -11.85
N GLU A 55 -3.76 3.86 -11.51
CA GLU A 55 -4.10 5.14 -12.17
C GLU A 55 -3.14 5.49 -13.33
N GLY A 56 -2.28 4.56 -13.76
CA GLY A 56 -1.33 4.77 -14.84
C GLY A 56 -0.02 5.46 -14.44
N TYR A 57 0.15 5.88 -13.18
CA TYR A 57 1.39 6.48 -12.68
C TYR A 57 2.40 5.39 -12.31
N ASN A 58 3.18 4.96 -13.29
CA ASN A 58 4.14 3.86 -13.12
C ASN A 58 5.50 4.36 -12.64
N VAL A 59 5.90 3.90 -11.46
CA VAL A 59 7.24 4.08 -10.89
C VAL A 59 7.82 2.74 -10.48
N THR A 60 9.14 2.64 -10.34
CA THR A 60 9.76 1.43 -9.81
C THR A 60 9.54 1.31 -8.28
N VAL A 61 9.72 0.10 -7.74
CA VAL A 61 9.69 -0.08 -6.27
C VAL A 61 10.82 0.73 -5.60
N ASP A 62 11.98 0.85 -6.25
CA ASP A 62 13.09 1.65 -5.75
C ASP A 62 12.75 3.14 -5.67
N ASP A 63 12.06 3.69 -6.66
CA ASP A 63 11.59 5.07 -6.63
C ASP A 63 10.52 5.27 -5.56
N ALA A 64 9.61 4.31 -5.38
CA ALA A 64 8.63 4.36 -4.30
C ALA A 64 9.30 4.30 -2.90
N ILE A 65 10.38 3.53 -2.74
CA ILE A 65 11.19 3.52 -1.51
C ILE A 65 11.91 4.84 -1.31
N ALA A 66 12.48 5.43 -2.38
CA ALA A 66 13.10 6.75 -2.33
C ALA A 66 12.07 7.81 -1.87
N ALA A 67 10.87 7.79 -2.45
CA ALA A 67 9.78 8.67 -2.01
C ALA A 67 9.46 8.50 -0.52
N VAL A 68 9.34 7.24 -0.04
CA VAL A 68 9.10 6.95 1.39
C VAL A 68 10.22 7.46 2.28
N ALA A 69 11.46 7.41 1.82
CA ALA A 69 12.63 7.92 2.53
C ALA A 69 12.81 9.45 2.42
N GLY A 70 12.01 10.14 1.62
CA GLY A 70 12.14 11.57 1.34
C GLY A 70 13.33 11.90 0.44
N GLU A 71 13.73 10.97 -0.43
CA GLU A 71 14.84 11.13 -1.39
C GLU A 71 14.31 11.44 -2.80
N GLU A 72 15.14 12.10 -3.61
CA GLU A 72 14.84 12.31 -5.02
C GLU A 72 14.81 10.99 -5.82
N PRO A 73 13.95 10.88 -6.87
CA PRO A 73 13.91 9.71 -7.73
C PRO A 73 15.24 9.53 -8.48
N LEU A 74 15.46 8.30 -8.98
CA LEU A 74 16.60 8.04 -9.89
C LEU A 74 16.41 8.75 -11.23
N ASP A 75 15.16 8.86 -11.70
CA ASP A 75 14.79 9.68 -12.87
C ASP A 75 13.96 10.90 -12.45
N PRO A 76 14.56 12.09 -12.30
CA PRO A 76 13.85 13.30 -11.88
C PRO A 76 12.89 13.87 -12.93
N LYS A 77 12.87 13.34 -14.17
CA LYS A 77 11.95 13.76 -15.24
C LYS A 77 10.64 12.95 -15.26
N ASN A 78 10.48 12.00 -14.38
CA ASN A 78 9.28 11.18 -14.30
C ASN A 78 8.11 11.99 -13.72
N GLU A 79 7.14 12.38 -14.56
CA GLU A 79 5.94 13.12 -14.16
C GLU A 79 5.09 12.36 -13.11
N ALA A 80 5.13 11.02 -13.12
CA ALA A 80 4.46 10.19 -12.13
C ALA A 80 4.99 10.40 -10.69
N TRP A 81 6.18 10.98 -10.55
CA TRP A 81 6.80 11.22 -9.25
C TRP A 81 5.93 12.10 -8.34
N PHE A 82 5.39 13.20 -8.86
CA PHE A 82 4.56 14.11 -8.06
C PHE A 82 3.27 13.43 -7.55
N ALA A 83 2.66 12.56 -8.36
CA ALA A 83 1.50 11.78 -7.96
C ALA A 83 1.85 10.78 -6.84
N VAL A 84 3.01 10.14 -6.94
CA VAL A 84 3.55 9.21 -5.93
C VAL A 84 3.86 9.94 -4.61
N GLU A 85 4.51 11.10 -4.67
CA GLU A 85 4.79 11.92 -3.48
C GLU A 85 3.52 12.40 -2.79
N GLY A 86 2.55 12.90 -3.54
CA GLY A 86 1.26 13.33 -3.00
C GLY A 86 0.51 12.19 -2.32
N TYR A 87 0.47 11.02 -2.96
CA TYR A 87 -0.15 9.84 -2.37
C TYR A 87 0.59 9.36 -1.11
N ARG A 88 1.93 9.32 -1.12
CA ARG A 88 2.75 9.00 0.05
C ARG A 88 2.45 9.95 1.21
N LEU A 89 2.33 11.25 0.93
CA LEU A 89 2.03 12.25 1.96
C LEU A 89 0.68 11.96 2.63
N ALA A 90 -0.38 11.71 1.83
CA ALA A 90 -1.70 11.36 2.32
C ALA A 90 -1.68 10.05 3.13
N MET A 91 -1.00 9.02 2.64
CA MET A 91 -0.86 7.74 3.34
C MET A 91 -0.08 7.88 4.65
N THR A 92 0.98 8.69 4.69
CA THR A 92 1.72 8.99 5.92
C THR A 92 0.83 9.65 6.95
N TYR A 93 0.02 10.64 6.52
CA TYR A 93 -0.96 11.30 7.38
C TYR A 93 -2.00 10.31 7.94
N VAL A 94 -2.54 9.44 7.10
CA VAL A 94 -3.48 8.37 7.50
C VAL A 94 -2.89 7.48 8.58
N LEU A 95 -1.64 7.02 8.41
CA LEU A 95 -0.97 6.16 9.40
C LEU A 95 -0.75 6.88 10.73
N GLN A 96 -0.44 8.19 10.72
CA GLN A 96 -0.32 9.00 11.94
C GLN A 96 -1.68 9.16 12.62
N LYS A 97 -2.75 9.38 11.86
CA LYS A 97 -4.12 9.53 12.38
C LYS A 97 -4.73 8.24 12.89
N ALA A 98 -4.20 7.09 12.51
CA ALA A 98 -4.70 5.80 12.98
C ALA A 98 -4.70 5.68 14.51
N GLY A 99 -3.69 6.20 15.19
CA GLY A 99 -3.55 6.17 16.66
C GLY A 99 -4.15 7.35 17.41
N ASP A 100 -4.75 8.33 16.73
CA ASP A 100 -5.31 9.54 17.37
C ASP A 100 -6.62 9.21 18.11
N PRO A 101 -6.68 9.34 19.47
CA PRO A 101 -7.87 9.02 20.23
C PRO A 101 -9.01 10.02 20.01
N TYR A 102 -8.72 11.22 19.50
CA TYR A 102 -9.70 12.28 19.23
C TYR A 102 -10.16 12.32 17.78
N PHE A 103 -9.76 11.34 17.00
CA PHE A 103 -10.09 11.28 15.59
C PHE A 103 -11.57 11.06 15.33
N SER A 104 -12.10 11.78 14.34
CA SER A 104 -13.38 11.49 13.68
C SER A 104 -13.26 11.65 12.16
N TYR A 105 -14.05 10.89 11.41
CA TYR A 105 -14.18 11.11 9.98
C TYR A 105 -14.95 12.40 9.72
N SER A 106 -14.54 13.17 8.73
CA SER A 106 -15.19 14.43 8.36
C SER A 106 -15.01 14.74 6.86
N GLY A 107 -15.84 15.63 6.33
CA GLY A 107 -15.70 16.14 4.97
C GLY A 107 -14.35 16.84 4.77
N ASP A 108 -13.91 17.62 5.75
CA ASP A 108 -12.62 18.31 5.72
C ASP A 108 -11.45 17.33 5.65
N LEU A 109 -11.56 16.18 6.36
CA LEU A 109 -10.55 15.13 6.26
C LEU A 109 -10.45 14.56 4.83
N LEU A 110 -11.59 14.21 4.21
CA LEU A 110 -11.60 13.68 2.84
C LEU A 110 -11.05 14.70 1.85
N GLN A 111 -11.45 15.96 1.97
CA GLN A 111 -10.95 17.05 1.12
C GLN A 111 -9.46 17.32 1.34
N SER A 112 -8.98 17.28 2.59
CA SER A 112 -7.57 17.45 2.91
C SER A 112 -6.70 16.33 2.35
N LEU A 113 -7.13 15.06 2.47
CA LEU A 113 -6.44 13.92 1.88
C LEU A 113 -6.38 14.03 0.34
N HIS A 114 -7.49 14.42 -0.27
CA HIS A 114 -7.54 14.65 -1.72
C HIS A 114 -6.61 15.78 -2.15
N PHE A 115 -6.57 16.89 -1.40
CA PHE A 115 -5.61 17.98 -1.65
C PHE A 115 -4.16 17.49 -1.55
N MET A 116 -3.80 16.73 -0.52
CA MET A 116 -2.45 16.17 -0.39
C MET A 116 -2.05 15.32 -1.60
N MET A 117 -2.99 14.53 -2.15
CA MET A 117 -2.73 13.64 -3.28
C MET A 117 -2.51 14.38 -4.60
N LEU A 118 -3.21 15.51 -4.81
CA LEU A 118 -3.31 16.17 -6.11
C LEU A 118 -2.84 17.63 -6.11
N ASN A 119 -2.20 18.12 -5.04
CA ASN A 119 -1.74 19.50 -4.93
C ASN A 119 -0.76 19.94 -6.05
N HIS A 120 -0.14 18.98 -6.72
CA HIS A 120 0.75 19.22 -7.84
C HIS A 120 0.02 19.60 -9.14
N ASP A 121 -1.30 19.34 -9.23
CA ASP A 121 -2.12 19.68 -10.39
C ASP A 121 -3.42 20.39 -9.97
N LEU A 122 -3.39 21.71 -9.92
CA LEU A 122 -4.55 22.53 -9.52
C LEU A 122 -5.71 22.47 -10.52
N THR A 123 -5.49 22.00 -11.74
CA THR A 123 -6.56 21.84 -12.75
C THR A 123 -7.56 20.76 -12.36
N LYS A 124 -7.15 19.83 -11.49
CA LYS A 124 -7.98 18.75 -10.93
C LYS A 124 -8.85 19.21 -9.76
N ASN A 125 -8.85 20.48 -9.40
CA ASN A 125 -9.57 21.04 -8.24
C ASN A 125 -9.30 20.28 -6.92
N PRO A 126 -8.04 20.11 -6.49
CA PRO A 126 -7.72 19.35 -5.30
C PRO A 126 -8.40 19.90 -4.05
N GLY A 127 -8.96 19.02 -3.24
CA GLY A 127 -9.65 19.37 -2.00
C GLY A 127 -11.08 19.90 -2.18
N ARG A 128 -11.66 19.80 -3.37
CA ARG A 128 -13.02 20.28 -3.65
C ARG A 128 -13.89 19.18 -4.25
N TRP A 129 -15.15 19.14 -3.83
CA TRP A 129 -16.13 18.29 -4.50
C TRP A 129 -16.25 18.68 -5.98
N ARG A 130 -16.50 17.69 -6.85
CA ARG A 130 -16.66 17.95 -8.29
C ARG A 130 -17.77 18.94 -8.57
N PRO A 131 -17.59 19.82 -9.55
CA PRO A 131 -18.58 20.85 -9.87
C PRO A 131 -19.65 20.38 -10.87
N GLY A 132 -19.53 19.17 -11.41
CA GLY A 132 -20.42 18.68 -12.47
C GLY A 132 -20.58 17.16 -12.48
N SER A 133 -21.30 16.64 -13.46
CA SER A 133 -21.47 15.21 -13.69
C SER A 133 -20.16 14.51 -13.98
N ILE A 134 -20.06 13.24 -13.59
CA ILE A 134 -18.87 12.41 -13.82
C ILE A 134 -19.28 11.12 -14.53
N PHE A 135 -18.45 10.71 -15.47
CA PHE A 135 -18.60 9.46 -16.22
C PHE A 135 -17.25 8.73 -16.21
N VAL A 136 -17.24 7.52 -15.70
CA VAL A 136 -16.06 6.65 -15.77
C VAL A 136 -16.11 5.93 -17.12
N ARG A 137 -15.00 5.93 -17.84
CA ARG A 137 -14.85 5.27 -19.13
C ARG A 137 -13.80 4.18 -19.04
N ASP A 138 -13.98 3.14 -19.82
CA ASP A 138 -12.92 2.15 -20.04
C ASP A 138 -11.84 2.75 -20.92
N ASP A 139 -10.58 2.68 -20.48
CA ASP A 139 -9.43 3.29 -21.17
C ASP A 139 -9.12 2.63 -22.52
N GLY A 140 -9.49 1.36 -22.69
CA GLY A 140 -9.22 0.60 -23.92
C GLY A 140 -10.29 0.80 -24.98
N THR A 141 -11.56 0.87 -24.59
CA THR A 141 -12.70 0.96 -25.51
C THR A 141 -13.27 2.39 -25.60
N GLY A 142 -13.04 3.25 -24.60
CA GLY A 142 -13.63 4.57 -24.47
C GLY A 142 -15.13 4.53 -24.08
N GLU A 143 -15.71 3.35 -23.88
CA GLU A 143 -17.10 3.18 -23.50
C GLU A 143 -17.34 3.65 -22.06
N GLN A 144 -18.53 4.24 -21.82
CA GLN A 144 -18.91 4.63 -20.47
C GLN A 144 -19.29 3.36 -19.67
N VAL A 145 -18.53 3.10 -18.60
CA VAL A 145 -18.76 1.96 -17.71
C VAL A 145 -19.54 2.33 -16.44
N TYR A 146 -19.50 3.61 -16.05
CA TYR A 146 -20.27 4.06 -14.87
C TYR A 146 -20.59 5.56 -14.96
N ALA A 147 -21.80 5.93 -14.47
CA ALA A 147 -22.22 7.30 -14.23
C ALA A 147 -22.42 7.52 -12.73
N GLY A 148 -21.67 8.46 -12.14
CA GLY A 148 -21.84 8.84 -10.74
C GLY A 148 -23.22 9.47 -10.47
N PRO A 149 -23.63 9.58 -9.18
CA PRO A 149 -24.86 10.27 -8.80
C PRO A 149 -24.83 11.74 -9.25
N SER A 150 -26.00 12.38 -9.31
CA SER A 150 -26.05 13.81 -9.66
C SER A 150 -25.20 14.64 -8.70
N VAL A 151 -24.62 15.73 -9.20
CA VAL A 151 -23.65 16.54 -8.43
C VAL A 151 -24.26 17.14 -7.15
N GLU A 152 -25.54 17.45 -7.18
CA GLU A 152 -26.29 18.00 -6.05
C GLU A 152 -26.38 17.01 -4.88
N LEU A 153 -26.32 15.71 -5.15
CA LEU A 153 -26.37 14.67 -4.13
C LEU A 153 -25.00 14.39 -3.48
N VAL A 154 -23.90 14.79 -4.12
CA VAL A 154 -22.54 14.45 -3.66
C VAL A 154 -22.26 14.87 -2.22
N PRO A 155 -22.55 16.12 -1.77
CA PRO A 155 -22.30 16.50 -0.39
C PRO A 155 -23.11 15.67 0.62
N ALA A 156 -24.38 15.39 0.32
CA ALA A 156 -25.26 14.59 1.18
C ALA A 156 -24.81 13.14 1.28
N LEU A 157 -24.44 12.51 0.16
CA LEU A 157 -23.93 11.14 0.12
C LEU A 157 -22.56 11.01 0.81
N ALA A 158 -21.68 12.00 0.64
CA ALA A 158 -20.40 12.05 1.35
C ALA A 158 -20.61 12.16 2.87
N GLN A 159 -21.59 12.98 3.30
CA GLN A 159 -21.94 13.10 4.72
C GLN A 159 -22.52 11.79 5.26
N GLU A 160 -23.42 11.13 4.53
CA GLU A 160 -24.00 9.83 4.92
C GLU A 160 -22.90 8.75 5.07
N LEU A 161 -21.90 8.73 4.17
CA LEU A 161 -20.73 7.87 4.31
C LEU A 161 -19.93 8.20 5.59
N ILE A 162 -19.69 9.48 5.85
CA ILE A 162 -18.96 9.93 7.05
C ILE A 162 -19.71 9.54 8.32
N ASP A 163 -21.02 9.73 8.36
CA ASP A 163 -21.86 9.38 9.50
C ASP A 163 -21.81 7.87 9.78
N SER A 164 -21.90 7.05 8.72
CA SER A 164 -21.78 5.59 8.84
C SER A 164 -20.41 5.15 9.38
N LEU A 165 -19.33 5.85 9.02
CA LEU A 165 -17.99 5.57 9.52
C LEU A 165 -17.77 6.02 10.97
N ASN A 166 -18.51 7.01 11.44
CA ASN A 166 -18.47 7.52 12.81
C ASN A 166 -19.46 6.78 13.74
N ASP A 167 -20.34 5.94 13.22
CA ASP A 167 -21.29 5.19 14.03
C ASP A 167 -20.56 4.18 14.93
N LYS A 168 -20.55 4.47 16.24
CA LYS A 168 -19.94 3.62 17.27
C LYS A 168 -20.77 2.39 17.61
N ALA A 169 -22.05 2.37 17.23
CA ALA A 169 -22.95 1.24 17.44
C ALA A 169 -22.82 0.18 16.34
N ASP A 170 -22.18 0.51 15.22
CA ASP A 170 -21.98 -0.40 14.10
C ASP A 170 -21.06 -1.58 14.50
N GLN A 171 -21.62 -2.79 14.45
CA GLN A 171 -20.92 -4.06 14.75
C GLN A 171 -20.35 -4.74 13.49
N THR A 172 -20.40 -4.09 12.34
CA THR A 172 -19.84 -4.63 11.10
C THR A 172 -18.33 -4.87 11.26
N PRO A 173 -17.82 -6.07 10.90
CA PRO A 173 -16.40 -6.36 10.96
C PRO A 173 -15.56 -5.30 10.23
N ALA A 174 -14.44 -4.91 10.81
CA ALA A 174 -13.62 -3.79 10.30
C ALA A 174 -13.22 -3.95 8.82
N MET A 175 -12.93 -5.17 8.36
CA MET A 175 -12.60 -5.43 6.95
C MET A 175 -13.80 -5.19 6.03
N VAL A 176 -15.00 -5.56 6.46
CA VAL A 176 -16.24 -5.31 5.71
C VAL A 176 -16.54 -3.82 5.68
N ARG A 177 -16.43 -3.15 6.82
CA ARG A 177 -16.63 -1.69 6.94
C ARG A 177 -15.66 -0.91 6.05
N ALA A 178 -14.39 -1.34 6.01
CA ALA A 178 -13.38 -0.74 5.16
C ALA A 178 -13.65 -0.97 3.66
N ALA A 179 -14.09 -2.18 3.28
CA ALA A 179 -14.50 -2.50 1.93
C ALA A 179 -15.72 -1.66 1.50
N MET A 180 -16.71 -1.46 2.39
CA MET A 180 -17.88 -0.62 2.10
C MET A 180 -17.52 0.87 2.03
N GLY A 181 -16.62 1.35 2.89
CA GLY A 181 -16.08 2.71 2.82
C GLY A 181 -15.42 3.00 1.47
N HIS A 182 -14.62 2.04 0.98
CA HIS A 182 -14.01 2.09 -0.35
C HIS A 182 -15.07 2.13 -1.47
N LEU A 183 -15.99 1.14 -1.47
CA LEU A 183 -17.03 1.03 -2.50
C LEU A 183 -17.87 2.31 -2.60
N ASN A 184 -18.36 2.78 -1.45
CA ASN A 184 -19.19 3.97 -1.40
C ASN A 184 -18.44 5.20 -1.93
N LEU A 185 -17.18 5.44 -1.48
CA LEU A 185 -16.43 6.59 -1.94
C LEU A 185 -16.16 6.52 -3.45
N VAL A 186 -15.73 5.37 -3.98
CA VAL A 186 -15.43 5.25 -5.41
C VAL A 186 -16.65 5.36 -6.28
N LEU A 187 -17.84 4.91 -5.81
CA LEU A 187 -19.09 5.00 -6.58
C LEU A 187 -19.83 6.35 -6.42
N ILE A 188 -19.76 7.01 -5.25
CA ILE A 188 -20.19 8.41 -5.11
C ILE A 188 -19.35 9.30 -6.04
N HIS A 189 -18.08 8.96 -6.20
CA HIS A 189 -17.14 9.66 -7.07
C HIS A 189 -17.11 11.17 -6.79
N PRO A 190 -16.79 11.57 -5.53
CA PRO A 190 -17.05 12.94 -5.09
C PRO A 190 -16.09 13.99 -5.66
N PHE A 191 -15.00 13.58 -6.28
CA PHE A 191 -13.96 14.46 -6.83
C PHE A 191 -13.91 14.40 -8.36
N SER A 192 -13.26 15.38 -8.99
CA SER A 192 -13.06 15.40 -10.44
C SER A 192 -12.04 14.35 -10.91
N ASP A 193 -11.07 14.00 -10.07
CA ASP A 193 -10.02 13.01 -10.30
C ASP A 193 -9.59 12.39 -8.96
N GLY A 194 -8.80 11.31 -8.97
CA GLY A 194 -8.19 10.72 -7.78
C GLY A 194 -9.13 9.94 -6.87
N ASN A 195 -10.38 9.66 -7.27
CA ASN A 195 -11.36 8.95 -6.44
C ASN A 195 -10.91 7.53 -6.10
N GLY A 196 -10.26 6.82 -7.03
CA GLY A 196 -9.71 5.48 -6.77
C GLY A 196 -8.62 5.53 -5.68
N ARG A 197 -7.66 6.43 -5.78
CA ARG A 197 -6.62 6.65 -4.76
C ARG A 197 -7.22 7.02 -3.40
N MET A 198 -8.22 7.90 -3.40
CA MET A 198 -8.95 8.28 -2.20
C MET A 198 -9.68 7.12 -1.53
N ALA A 199 -10.36 6.27 -2.31
CA ALA A 199 -11.09 5.11 -1.81
C ALA A 199 -10.13 4.09 -1.17
N ARG A 200 -8.97 3.82 -1.78
CA ARG A 200 -7.93 2.94 -1.24
C ARG A 200 -7.31 3.51 0.03
N CYS A 201 -7.03 4.80 0.05
CA CYS A 201 -6.52 5.50 1.23
C CYS A 201 -7.51 5.47 2.40
N LEU A 202 -8.80 5.72 2.15
CA LEU A 202 -9.87 5.63 3.15
C LEU A 202 -9.99 4.21 3.70
N GLN A 203 -9.96 3.19 2.84
CA GLN A 203 -9.97 1.79 3.27
C GLN A 203 -8.82 1.49 4.24
N THR A 204 -7.61 1.93 3.90
CA THR A 204 -6.43 1.75 4.76
C THR A 204 -6.59 2.49 6.09
N LEU A 205 -7.15 3.70 6.11
CA LEU A 205 -7.43 4.44 7.34
C LEU A 205 -8.40 3.69 8.26
N ILE A 206 -9.52 3.19 7.71
CA ILE A 206 -10.52 2.45 8.49
C ILE A 206 -9.88 1.22 9.15
N LEU A 207 -9.08 0.46 8.40
CA LEU A 207 -8.40 -0.74 8.90
C LEU A 207 -7.30 -0.42 9.92
N ALA A 208 -6.51 0.62 9.68
CA ALA A 208 -5.47 1.06 10.60
C ALA A 208 -6.05 1.50 11.94
N ARG A 209 -7.19 2.17 11.93
CA ARG A 209 -7.91 2.58 13.14
C ARG A 209 -8.57 1.43 13.90
N ALA A 210 -8.93 0.37 13.21
CA ALA A 210 -9.48 -0.83 13.86
C ALA A 210 -8.45 -1.58 14.73
N GLY A 211 -7.14 -1.26 14.60
CA GLY A 211 -6.08 -1.77 15.46
C GLY A 211 -5.80 -3.27 15.33
N THR A 212 -6.33 -3.92 14.31
CA THR A 212 -6.18 -5.38 14.12
C THR A 212 -4.79 -5.81 13.63
N SER A 213 -3.96 -4.85 13.21
CA SER A 213 -2.58 -5.08 12.76
C SER A 213 -1.77 -3.79 12.83
N ASP A 214 -0.44 -3.91 12.69
CA ASP A 214 0.41 -2.74 12.43
C ASP A 214 -0.18 -1.96 11.23
N PRO A 215 -0.45 -0.65 11.38
CA PRO A 215 -1.10 0.15 10.34
C PRO A 215 -0.49 0.02 8.94
N GLN A 216 0.83 -0.19 8.87
CA GLN A 216 1.56 -0.36 7.61
C GLN A 216 1.22 -1.67 6.87
N PHE A 217 0.60 -2.64 7.55
CA PHE A 217 0.15 -3.90 6.97
C PHE A 217 -1.37 -3.95 6.71
N ALA A 218 -2.07 -2.84 6.94
CA ALA A 218 -3.51 -2.75 6.72
C ALA A 218 -3.88 -2.70 5.22
N SER A 219 -3.01 -2.16 4.38
CA SER A 219 -3.27 -1.94 2.95
C SER A 219 -3.30 -3.22 2.12
N ILE A 220 -4.19 -3.26 1.13
CA ILE A 220 -4.23 -4.28 0.05
C ILE A 220 -3.83 -3.70 -1.31
N GLU A 221 -3.31 -2.50 -1.36
CA GLU A 221 -3.05 -1.75 -2.59
C GLU A 221 -2.02 -2.42 -3.49
N GLU A 222 -1.01 -3.09 -2.91
CA GLU A 222 -0.08 -3.91 -3.68
C GLU A 222 -0.80 -5.06 -4.42
N TYR A 223 -1.77 -5.71 -3.75
CA TYR A 223 -2.58 -6.74 -4.39
C TYR A 223 -3.45 -6.17 -5.50
N LEU A 224 -4.13 -5.05 -5.25
CA LEU A 224 -4.98 -4.39 -6.24
C LEU A 224 -4.19 -3.95 -7.47
N GLY A 225 -2.99 -3.37 -7.28
CA GLY A 225 -2.13 -2.96 -8.40
C GLY A 225 -1.63 -4.12 -9.27
N ARG A 226 -1.54 -5.34 -8.72
CA ARG A 226 -1.20 -6.56 -9.48
C ARG A 226 -2.40 -7.24 -10.11
N ASN A 227 -3.61 -6.90 -9.70
CA ASN A 227 -4.86 -7.48 -10.15
C ASN A 227 -5.84 -6.36 -10.58
N THR A 228 -5.32 -5.36 -11.28
CA THR A 228 -6.06 -4.13 -11.64
C THR A 228 -7.30 -4.44 -12.45
N ARG A 229 -7.23 -5.40 -13.39
CA ARG A 229 -8.38 -5.80 -14.19
C ARG A 229 -9.49 -6.39 -13.33
N ASP A 230 -9.18 -7.39 -12.51
CA ASP A 230 -10.18 -8.02 -11.62
C ASP A 230 -10.80 -6.99 -10.66
N TYR A 231 -10.01 -6.01 -10.22
CA TYR A 231 -10.47 -4.92 -9.38
C TYR A 231 -11.49 -4.02 -10.10
N TYR A 232 -11.21 -3.62 -11.33
CA TYR A 232 -12.15 -2.81 -12.11
C TYR A 232 -13.38 -3.61 -12.54
N ASP A 233 -13.23 -4.87 -12.92
CA ASP A 233 -14.33 -5.74 -13.31
C ASP A 233 -15.34 -5.89 -12.16
N VAL A 234 -14.88 -6.14 -10.93
CA VAL A 234 -15.75 -6.28 -9.76
C VAL A 234 -16.42 -4.96 -9.37
N LEU A 235 -15.73 -3.82 -9.51
CA LEU A 235 -16.32 -2.50 -9.28
C LEU A 235 -17.44 -2.19 -10.30
N ALA A 236 -17.17 -2.41 -11.57
CA ALA A 236 -18.14 -2.18 -12.66
C ALA A 236 -19.38 -3.05 -12.47
N GLU A 237 -19.22 -4.32 -12.15
CA GLU A 237 -20.32 -5.25 -11.91
C GLU A 237 -21.15 -4.86 -10.68
N THR A 238 -20.50 -4.51 -9.57
CA THR A 238 -21.19 -4.09 -8.35
C THR A 238 -21.92 -2.76 -8.56
N GLY A 239 -21.28 -1.79 -9.24
CA GLY A 239 -21.87 -0.48 -9.54
C GLY A 239 -23.00 -0.51 -10.55
N GLY A 240 -23.03 -1.50 -11.48
CA GLY A 240 -24.11 -1.70 -12.42
C GLY A 240 -24.35 -0.54 -13.39
N GLY A 241 -23.31 0.21 -13.72
CA GLY A 241 -23.35 1.28 -14.72
C GLY A 241 -23.86 2.65 -14.23
N SER A 242 -24.51 2.73 -13.07
CA SER A 242 -24.98 3.98 -12.48
C SER A 242 -25.20 3.85 -10.98
N TRP A 243 -25.47 4.98 -10.28
CA TRP A 243 -25.71 4.98 -8.84
C TRP A 243 -26.99 4.22 -8.47
N GLN A 244 -26.85 3.03 -7.91
CA GLN A 244 -27.91 2.09 -7.50
C GLN A 244 -27.54 1.43 -6.16
N PRO A 245 -27.66 2.14 -5.02
CA PRO A 245 -27.12 1.70 -3.73
C PRO A 245 -27.87 0.49 -3.13
N GLU A 246 -29.01 0.08 -3.70
CA GLU A 246 -29.77 -1.12 -3.31
C GLU A 246 -29.22 -2.42 -3.90
N ARG A 247 -28.21 -2.36 -4.79
CA ARG A 247 -27.61 -3.56 -5.40
C ARG A 247 -26.85 -4.38 -4.37
N ASP A 248 -26.80 -5.69 -4.60
CA ASP A 248 -26.03 -6.63 -3.76
C ASP A 248 -24.51 -6.35 -3.88
N THR A 249 -23.87 -6.17 -2.74
CA THR A 249 -22.43 -5.88 -2.62
C THR A 249 -21.59 -7.12 -2.26
N ARG A 250 -22.19 -8.31 -2.21
CA ARG A 250 -21.52 -9.56 -1.79
C ARG A 250 -20.29 -9.88 -2.62
N ARG A 251 -20.37 -9.69 -3.94
CA ARG A 251 -19.22 -9.96 -4.81
C ARG A 251 -18.04 -9.05 -4.52
N TRP A 252 -18.29 -7.78 -4.24
CA TRP A 252 -17.28 -6.84 -3.78
C TRP A 252 -16.65 -7.25 -2.44
N ILE A 253 -17.47 -7.63 -1.47
CA ILE A 253 -16.98 -8.09 -0.16
C ILE A 253 -16.09 -9.33 -0.31
N ARG A 254 -16.50 -10.34 -1.08
CA ARG A 254 -15.70 -11.53 -1.33
C ARG A 254 -14.37 -11.22 -2.03
N PHE A 255 -14.39 -10.31 -2.99
CA PHE A 255 -13.17 -9.82 -3.64
C PHE A 255 -12.22 -9.17 -2.62
N CYS A 256 -12.71 -8.28 -1.78
CA CYS A 256 -11.89 -7.63 -0.74
C CYS A 256 -11.34 -8.63 0.28
N LEU A 257 -12.14 -9.58 0.74
CA LEU A 257 -11.69 -10.64 1.65
C LEU A 257 -10.59 -11.51 1.01
N THR A 258 -10.75 -11.87 -0.28
CA THR A 258 -9.71 -12.56 -1.06
C THR A 258 -8.42 -11.74 -1.14
N ALA A 259 -8.55 -10.44 -1.42
CA ALA A 259 -7.42 -9.52 -1.49
C ALA A 259 -6.67 -9.45 -0.16
N HIS A 260 -7.38 -9.32 0.97
CA HIS A 260 -6.81 -9.33 2.31
C HIS A 260 -6.12 -10.65 2.64
N PHE A 261 -6.76 -11.78 2.35
CA PHE A 261 -6.20 -13.11 2.56
C PHE A 261 -4.88 -13.30 1.81
N ARG A 262 -4.86 -12.98 0.52
CA ARG A 262 -3.66 -13.11 -0.33
C ARG A 262 -2.56 -12.13 0.05
N GLN A 263 -2.91 -10.91 0.41
CA GLN A 263 -1.94 -9.91 0.87
C GLN A 263 -1.32 -10.33 2.21
N ALA A 264 -2.12 -10.75 3.20
CA ALA A 264 -1.63 -11.22 4.50
C ALA A 264 -0.71 -12.45 4.36
N THR A 265 -1.10 -13.44 3.56
CA THR A 265 -0.28 -14.63 3.25
C THR A 265 1.05 -14.22 2.59
N THR A 266 1.01 -13.25 1.66
CA THR A 266 2.23 -12.74 1.00
C THR A 266 3.16 -12.06 1.99
N LEU A 267 2.64 -11.26 2.91
CA LEU A 267 3.43 -10.58 3.93
C LEU A 267 4.04 -11.57 4.92
N LEU A 268 3.29 -12.56 5.37
CA LEU A 268 3.78 -13.62 6.26
C LEU A 268 4.90 -14.44 5.60
N ARG A 269 4.75 -14.80 4.32
CA ARG A 269 5.81 -15.44 3.54
C ARG A 269 7.06 -14.58 3.43
N ARG A 270 6.92 -13.27 3.16
CA ARG A 270 8.05 -12.33 3.12
C ARG A 270 8.74 -12.20 4.47
N SER A 271 7.97 -12.21 5.54
CA SER A 271 8.53 -12.14 6.90
C SER A 271 9.44 -13.36 7.17
N ARG A 272 8.99 -14.58 6.83
CA ARG A 272 9.79 -15.81 6.95
C ARG A 272 11.02 -15.80 6.04
N GLN A 273 10.87 -15.30 4.81
CA GLN A 273 11.99 -15.16 3.88
C GLN A 273 13.04 -14.17 4.41
N LEU A 274 12.62 -13.03 4.94
CA LEU A 274 13.52 -12.04 5.53
C LEU A 274 14.26 -12.58 6.76
N GLN A 275 13.61 -13.39 7.60
CA GLN A 275 14.29 -14.05 8.71
C GLN A 275 15.46 -14.92 8.22
N ARG A 276 15.23 -15.80 7.22
CA ARG A 276 16.30 -16.67 6.67
C ARG A 276 17.41 -15.88 6.00
N ILE A 277 17.08 -14.81 5.29
CA ILE A 277 18.06 -13.91 4.69
C ILE A 277 18.89 -13.28 5.80
N TRP A 278 18.25 -12.76 6.84
CA TRP A 278 18.95 -12.11 7.94
C TRP A 278 19.92 -13.04 8.65
N ASP A 279 19.47 -14.25 9.00
CA ASP A 279 20.31 -15.28 9.65
C ASP A 279 21.54 -15.62 8.78
N SER A 280 21.35 -15.74 7.47
CA SER A 280 22.46 -16.01 6.53
C SER A 280 23.43 -14.83 6.44
N LEU A 281 22.91 -13.59 6.45
CA LEU A 281 23.75 -12.38 6.41
C LEU A 281 24.55 -12.17 7.71
N GLU A 282 23.98 -12.50 8.87
CA GLU A 282 24.70 -12.46 10.15
C GLU A 282 25.92 -13.40 10.14
N ILE A 283 25.75 -14.61 9.62
CA ILE A 283 26.84 -15.59 9.48
C ILE A 283 27.93 -15.05 8.54
N GLU A 284 27.54 -14.54 7.37
CA GLU A 284 28.49 -14.10 6.36
C GLU A 284 29.23 -12.79 6.74
N THR A 285 28.56 -11.86 7.40
CA THR A 285 29.20 -10.63 7.93
C THR A 285 30.21 -10.95 9.04
N THR A 286 29.82 -11.83 9.96
CA THR A 286 30.71 -12.27 11.04
C THR A 286 31.98 -12.95 10.51
N LYS A 287 31.84 -13.87 9.55
CA LYS A 287 32.98 -14.55 8.90
C LYS A 287 34.01 -13.59 8.27
N ARG A 288 33.54 -12.44 7.78
CA ARG A 288 34.39 -11.44 7.10
C ARG A 288 34.81 -10.27 7.99
N GLY A 289 34.46 -10.30 9.28
CA GLY A 289 34.78 -9.23 10.22
C GLY A 289 34.14 -7.88 9.88
N LEU A 290 32.99 -7.89 9.20
CA LEU A 290 32.25 -6.68 8.84
C LEU A 290 31.42 -6.20 10.03
N HIS A 291 31.14 -4.90 10.07
CA HIS A 291 30.32 -4.32 11.13
C HIS A 291 28.86 -4.76 11.01
N GLU A 292 28.23 -5.17 12.12
CA GLU A 292 26.86 -5.70 12.16
C GLU A 292 25.83 -4.79 11.47
N ARG A 293 25.94 -3.45 11.60
CA ARG A 293 25.02 -2.51 10.94
C ARG A 293 24.98 -2.65 9.41
N THR A 294 26.03 -3.21 8.79
CA THR A 294 26.09 -3.41 7.34
C THR A 294 25.04 -4.42 6.84
N ILE A 295 24.50 -5.26 7.72
CA ILE A 295 23.40 -6.19 7.41
C ILE A 295 22.17 -5.45 6.89
N LEU A 296 21.91 -4.21 7.35
CA LEU A 296 20.80 -3.39 6.84
C LEU A 296 20.94 -3.13 5.34
N ALA A 297 22.11 -2.73 4.87
CA ALA A 297 22.36 -2.53 3.44
C ALA A 297 22.33 -3.85 2.65
N LEU A 298 22.90 -4.91 3.22
CA LEU A 298 22.92 -6.23 2.60
C LEU A 298 21.52 -6.81 2.47
N ALA A 299 20.65 -6.63 3.47
CA ALA A 299 19.28 -7.10 3.44
C ALA A 299 18.46 -6.37 2.34
N ASP A 300 18.61 -5.04 2.23
CA ASP A 300 18.00 -4.25 1.16
C ASP A 300 18.45 -4.80 -0.22
N ALA A 301 19.75 -4.96 -0.45
CA ALA A 301 20.27 -5.50 -1.72
C ALA A 301 19.77 -6.93 -2.00
N THR A 302 19.77 -7.80 -0.97
CA THR A 302 19.35 -9.21 -1.11
C THR A 302 17.90 -9.33 -1.55
N VAL A 303 17.01 -8.46 -1.06
CA VAL A 303 15.60 -8.46 -1.53
C VAL A 303 15.40 -7.78 -2.89
N GLY A 304 16.48 -7.30 -3.51
CA GLY A 304 16.51 -6.74 -4.85
C GLY A 304 16.30 -5.23 -4.90
N LEU A 305 16.53 -4.52 -3.79
CA LEU A 305 16.47 -3.06 -3.75
C LEU A 305 17.84 -2.46 -4.08
N LYS A 306 17.80 -1.26 -4.66
CA LYS A 306 19.00 -0.46 -4.90
C LYS A 306 19.42 0.25 -3.60
N VAL A 307 20.60 -0.06 -3.12
CA VAL A 307 21.14 0.55 -1.89
C VAL A 307 21.78 1.90 -2.25
N ARG A 308 21.27 2.98 -1.65
CA ARG A 308 21.85 4.32 -1.75
C ARG A 308 22.52 4.70 -0.44
N ASN A 309 23.57 5.52 -0.50
CA ASN A 309 24.21 6.03 0.71
C ASN A 309 23.20 6.76 1.62
N ALA A 310 22.36 7.61 1.05
CA ALA A 310 21.36 8.39 1.81
C ALA A 310 20.36 7.48 2.55
N THR A 311 19.76 6.50 1.86
CA THR A 311 18.83 5.54 2.47
C THR A 311 19.53 4.72 3.57
N TYR A 312 20.72 4.18 3.28
CA TYR A 312 21.47 3.37 4.24
C TYR A 312 21.83 4.16 5.50
N ARG A 313 22.37 5.39 5.37
CA ARG A 313 22.72 6.21 6.55
C ARG A 313 21.52 6.56 7.40
N ALA A 314 20.34 6.82 6.77
CA ALA A 314 19.11 7.11 7.49
C ALA A 314 18.62 5.90 8.29
N VAL A 315 18.65 4.70 7.70
CA VAL A 315 18.18 3.47 8.35
C VAL A 315 19.18 3.00 9.42
N ALA A 316 20.46 3.17 9.20
CA ALA A 316 21.53 2.79 10.14
C ALA A 316 21.86 3.87 11.18
N GLU A 317 21.25 5.06 11.07
CA GLU A 317 21.46 6.22 11.96
C GLU A 317 22.93 6.61 12.08
N ILE A 318 23.64 6.70 10.94
CA ILE A 318 25.08 6.98 10.87
C ILE A 318 25.39 8.19 10.00
N SER A 319 26.63 8.70 10.12
CA SER A 319 27.11 9.80 9.30
C SER A 319 27.37 9.36 7.85
N ASP A 320 27.38 10.32 6.92
CA ASP A 320 27.67 10.10 5.50
C ASP A 320 29.04 9.39 5.29
N GLY A 321 30.07 9.85 6.01
CA GLY A 321 31.40 9.23 5.93
C GLY A 321 31.46 7.80 6.48
N ALA A 322 30.63 7.44 7.48
CA ALA A 322 30.52 6.08 7.98
C ALA A 322 29.81 5.19 6.95
N ALA A 323 28.70 5.67 6.38
CA ALA A 323 27.98 4.95 5.33
C ALA A 323 28.86 4.70 4.10
N ALA A 324 29.62 5.70 3.66
CA ALA A 324 30.54 5.56 2.53
C ALA A 324 31.64 4.50 2.78
N ARG A 325 32.21 4.45 4.01
CA ARG A 325 33.20 3.42 4.37
C ARG A 325 32.57 2.02 4.41
N ASP A 326 31.40 1.89 5.01
CA ASP A 326 30.70 0.61 5.09
C ASP A 326 30.36 0.08 3.69
N LEU A 327 29.76 0.91 2.81
CA LEU A 327 29.43 0.52 1.45
C LEU A 327 30.67 0.13 0.64
N LYS A 328 31.79 0.86 0.83
CA LYS A 328 33.07 0.46 0.23
C LYS A 328 33.52 -0.90 0.73
N SER A 329 33.50 -1.15 2.03
CA SER A 329 33.92 -2.45 2.59
C SER A 329 33.04 -3.61 2.09
N LEU A 330 31.73 -3.36 1.85
CA LEU A 330 30.82 -4.36 1.27
C LEU A 330 31.13 -4.65 -0.20
N VAL A 331 31.58 -3.66 -0.97
CA VAL A 331 32.06 -3.86 -2.34
C VAL A 331 33.39 -4.65 -2.31
N ASP A 332 34.33 -4.24 -1.48
CA ASP A 332 35.66 -4.90 -1.36
C ASP A 332 35.48 -6.38 -0.89
N ALA A 333 34.47 -6.66 -0.07
CA ALA A 333 34.12 -8.02 0.38
C ALA A 333 33.27 -8.84 -0.63
N GLY A 334 32.95 -8.28 -1.79
CA GLY A 334 32.23 -8.97 -2.86
C GLY A 334 30.73 -9.18 -2.63
N PHE A 335 30.09 -8.38 -1.74
CA PHE A 335 28.65 -8.43 -1.49
C PHE A 335 27.86 -7.51 -2.41
N LEU A 336 28.41 -6.34 -2.72
CA LEU A 336 27.74 -5.31 -3.50
C LEU A 336 28.51 -4.97 -4.78
N VAL A 337 27.78 -4.61 -5.82
CA VAL A 337 28.31 -4.08 -7.07
C VAL A 337 27.86 -2.63 -7.19
N PRO A 338 28.78 -1.65 -7.35
CA PRO A 338 28.41 -0.26 -7.56
C PRO A 338 27.92 -0.04 -8.98
N GLU A 339 26.84 0.73 -9.13
CA GLU A 339 26.29 1.19 -10.39
C GLU A 339 26.03 2.70 -10.35
N GLY A 340 26.00 3.33 -11.53
CA GLY A 340 25.84 4.79 -11.64
C GLY A 340 27.06 5.59 -11.18
N GLU A 341 26.98 6.91 -11.35
CA GLU A 341 28.09 7.82 -11.04
C GLU A 341 27.66 8.97 -10.12
N LYS A 342 28.59 9.47 -9.33
CA LYS A 342 28.43 10.66 -8.47
C LYS A 342 27.16 10.60 -7.63
N ARG A 343 26.22 11.58 -7.77
CA ARG A 343 24.97 11.64 -7.01
C ARG A 343 23.98 10.53 -7.37
N GLY A 344 24.08 9.95 -8.58
CA GLY A 344 23.26 8.81 -9.02
C GLY A 344 23.83 7.45 -8.66
N ARG A 345 24.91 7.35 -7.84
CA ARG A 345 25.50 6.08 -7.46
C ARG A 345 24.58 5.30 -6.51
N TYR A 346 24.36 4.04 -6.85
CA TYR A 346 23.69 3.06 -6.01
C TYR A 346 24.44 1.72 -6.09
N TYR A 347 24.04 0.78 -5.24
CA TYR A 347 24.68 -0.53 -5.16
C TYR A 347 23.62 -1.62 -5.29
N VAL A 348 23.95 -2.70 -5.99
CA VAL A 348 23.09 -3.86 -6.23
C VAL A 348 23.74 -5.13 -5.65
N ALA A 349 22.93 -6.18 -5.49
CA ALA A 349 23.38 -7.47 -4.98
C ALA A 349 24.41 -8.13 -5.91
N ALA A 350 25.56 -8.50 -5.40
CA ALA A 350 26.48 -9.42 -6.06
C ALA A 350 25.95 -10.86 -6.04
N PRO A 351 26.51 -11.81 -6.82
CA PRO A 351 26.02 -13.19 -6.95
C PRO A 351 25.80 -13.92 -5.63
N LEU A 352 26.66 -13.69 -4.62
CA LEU A 352 26.48 -14.30 -3.30
C LEU A 352 25.14 -13.94 -2.66
N LEU A 353 24.74 -12.67 -2.71
CA LEU A 353 23.46 -12.22 -2.16
C LEU A 353 22.26 -12.78 -2.98
N GLN A 354 22.43 -12.94 -4.28
CA GLN A 354 21.42 -13.57 -5.15
C GLN A 354 21.20 -15.03 -4.71
N THR A 355 22.28 -15.79 -4.47
CA THR A 355 22.22 -17.17 -3.95
C THR A 355 21.51 -17.22 -2.59
N ILE A 356 21.83 -16.31 -1.65
CA ILE A 356 21.14 -16.23 -0.36
C ILE A 356 19.64 -15.99 -0.54
N ARG A 357 19.27 -15.10 -1.46
CA ARG A 357 17.85 -14.83 -1.80
C ARG A 357 17.12 -16.06 -2.35
N GLU A 358 17.77 -16.78 -3.27
CA GLU A 358 17.22 -17.99 -3.89
C GLU A 358 17.00 -19.10 -2.85
N ASN A 359 17.99 -19.32 -1.97
CA ASN A 359 17.92 -20.32 -0.91
C ASN A 359 16.84 -19.99 0.15
N ALA A 360 16.55 -18.71 0.35
CA ALA A 360 15.51 -18.24 1.27
C ALA A 360 14.09 -18.24 0.66
N ALA A 361 13.96 -18.46 -0.66
CA ALA A 361 12.69 -18.31 -1.36
C ALA A 361 11.65 -19.35 -0.95
N GLU A 362 10.39 -18.94 -0.93
CA GLU A 362 9.21 -19.81 -0.75
C GLU A 362 8.29 -19.73 -1.98
N PRO A 363 7.49 -20.78 -2.22
CA PRO A 363 6.48 -20.76 -3.28
C PRO A 363 5.55 -19.55 -3.19
N LYS A 364 5.23 -18.94 -4.33
CA LYS A 364 4.40 -17.73 -4.40
C LYS A 364 2.90 -18.03 -4.58
N SER A 365 2.54 -19.29 -4.82
CA SER A 365 1.13 -19.67 -5.01
C SER A 365 0.35 -19.47 -3.71
N VAL A 366 -0.80 -18.81 -3.81
CA VAL A 366 -1.75 -18.63 -2.72
C VAL A 366 -3.11 -19.08 -3.23
N PRO A 367 -3.79 -20.03 -2.55
CA PRO A 367 -5.09 -20.53 -2.98
C PRO A 367 -6.15 -19.44 -2.92
N ASP A 368 -7.26 -19.68 -3.60
CA ASP A 368 -8.46 -18.88 -3.47
C ASP A 368 -9.20 -19.33 -2.19
N PRO A 369 -9.42 -18.46 -1.19
CA PRO A 369 -9.99 -18.85 0.08
C PRO A 369 -11.47 -19.28 0.00
N PHE A 370 -12.13 -19.03 -1.14
CA PHE A 370 -13.53 -19.42 -1.39
C PHE A 370 -13.66 -20.69 -2.25
N LYS A 371 -12.55 -21.30 -2.69
CA LYS A 371 -12.56 -22.50 -3.55
C LYS A 371 -12.14 -23.79 -2.85
N GLU A 372 -12.07 -23.77 -1.52
CA GLU A 372 -11.85 -25.00 -0.72
C GLU A 372 -13.15 -25.73 -0.41
#